data_5b7744c4bfc349f0cc672a8de3287cc3
#
_entry.id   5b7744c4bfc349f0cc672a8de3287cc3
#
_cell.length_a   1.000
_cell.length_b   1.000
_cell.length_c   1.000
_cell.angle_alpha   90.00
_cell.angle_beta   90.00
_cell.angle_gamma   90.00
#
_symmetry.space_group_name_H-M   'P 1'
#
loop_
_entity.id
_entity.type
_entity.pdbx_description
1 polymer ?
#
loop_
_entity_poly.entity_id
_entity_poly.type
_entity_poly.pdbx_seq_one_letter_code
_entity_poly.pdbx_strand_id
1 'polypeptide(L)'
;QTCALPILRKVNCKIDYTVVNFDVEQGRIIIRENPKYLSLNEMYQVANSYPKGSKDFVNVFDIAVRMYPTDQVANLNAAAVALSQKDLNTAVEYMEKADHTTAEFMNNTGVYNFLNGDIQRAMAAFEQAAKLGNEAAQTNLKQLQQILNVKMK
;
A
#
# COMPACT_ATOMS: atom_id res chain seq x y z
N GLN A 1 -12.55 16.88 -21.22
CA GLN A 1 -11.34 16.09 -20.87
C GLN A 1 -11.04 16.32 -19.40
N THR A 2 -11.56 15.47 -18.54
CA THR A 2 -11.16 15.43 -17.14
C THR A 2 -9.74 14.93 -17.10
N CYS A 3 -8.81 15.84 -16.90
CA CYS A 3 -7.43 15.52 -16.56
C CYS A 3 -7.47 14.73 -15.26
N ALA A 4 -7.43 13.41 -15.35
CA ALA A 4 -7.30 12.56 -14.20
C ALA A 4 -5.90 12.80 -13.63
N LEU A 5 -5.81 13.71 -12.68
CA LEU A 5 -4.59 13.99 -11.94
C LEU A 5 -4.12 12.68 -11.31
N PRO A 6 -2.84 12.31 -11.45
CA PRO A 6 -2.27 11.09 -10.84
C PRO A 6 -2.10 11.25 -9.32
N ILE A 7 -3.13 11.74 -8.65
CA ILE A 7 -3.09 12.33 -7.34
C ILE A 7 -3.58 11.31 -6.32
N LEU A 8 -2.87 11.22 -5.22
CA LEU A 8 -3.17 10.39 -4.05
C LEU A 8 -3.08 8.87 -4.31
N ARG A 9 -2.17 8.45 -5.19
CA ARG A 9 -1.82 7.03 -5.40
C ARG A 9 -0.69 6.54 -4.49
N LYS A 10 -0.16 7.39 -3.61
CA LYS A 10 0.88 6.97 -2.68
C LYS A 10 0.27 6.21 -1.52
N VAL A 11 0.17 4.91 -1.68
CA VAL A 11 -0.16 3.96 -0.63
C VAL A 11 1.13 3.49 0.05
N ASN A 12 1.05 3.14 1.33
CA ASN A 12 2.19 2.62 2.07
C ASN A 12 2.18 1.12 2.10
N CYS A 13 3.20 0.53 1.49
CA CYS A 13 3.61 -0.84 1.77
C CYS A 13 4.77 -0.80 2.76
N LYS A 14 4.64 -1.49 3.87
CA LYS A 14 5.71 -1.66 4.85
C LYS A 14 6.57 -2.85 4.42
N ILE A 15 7.78 -2.56 3.93
CA ILE A 15 8.73 -3.57 3.50
C ILE A 15 9.96 -3.45 4.39
N ASP A 16 9.93 -4.14 5.53
CA ASP A 16 11.08 -4.32 6.40
C ASP A 16 11.73 -5.67 6.05
N TYR A 17 12.93 -5.67 5.51
CA TYR A 17 13.67 -6.90 5.27
C TYR A 17 15.14 -6.76 5.62
N THR A 18 15.70 -7.83 6.15
CA THR A 18 17.14 -7.95 6.39
C THR A 18 17.77 -8.62 5.17
N VAL A 19 18.81 -7.98 4.60
CA VAL A 19 19.55 -8.58 3.47
C VAL A 19 20.33 -9.79 3.98
N VAL A 20 19.77 -10.97 3.78
CA VAL A 20 20.50 -12.24 3.80
C VAL A 20 20.81 -12.57 2.35
N ASN A 21 21.84 -13.37 2.07
CA ASN A 21 22.21 -13.81 0.71
C ASN A 21 21.05 -14.60 0.05
N PHE A 22 20.04 -13.87 -0.39
CA PHE A 22 18.86 -14.41 -1.05
C PHE A 22 18.96 -14.16 -2.56
N ASP A 23 18.86 -15.24 -3.33
CA ASP A 23 18.83 -15.14 -4.79
C ASP A 23 17.41 -14.78 -5.23
N VAL A 24 17.22 -13.52 -5.62
CA VAL A 24 15.94 -12.97 -6.05
C VAL A 24 15.44 -13.64 -7.32
N GLU A 25 16.31 -14.02 -8.26
CA GLU A 25 15.89 -14.69 -9.49
C GLU A 25 15.34 -16.08 -9.19
N GLN A 26 16.00 -16.81 -8.30
CA GLN A 26 15.48 -18.08 -7.81
C GLN A 26 14.17 -17.87 -7.02
N GLY A 27 14.08 -16.80 -6.23
CA GLY A 27 12.86 -16.41 -5.51
C GLY A 27 11.67 -16.18 -6.44
N ARG A 28 11.89 -15.59 -7.61
CA ARG A 28 10.84 -15.39 -8.64
C ARG A 28 10.28 -16.71 -9.18
N ILE A 29 11.09 -17.74 -9.22
CA ILE A 29 10.66 -19.09 -9.63
C ILE A 29 9.87 -19.73 -8.48
N ILE A 30 10.46 -19.73 -7.28
CA ILE A 30 9.86 -20.36 -6.09
C ILE A 30 8.50 -19.77 -5.76
N ILE A 31 8.32 -18.44 -5.85
CA ILE A 31 7.04 -17.80 -5.51
C ILE A 31 5.89 -18.23 -6.43
N ARG A 32 6.20 -18.64 -7.65
CA ARG A 32 5.21 -19.15 -8.63
C ARG A 32 4.91 -20.62 -8.43
N GLU A 33 5.92 -21.42 -8.12
CA GLU A 33 5.82 -22.88 -8.05
C GLU A 33 5.45 -23.38 -6.65
N ASN A 34 6.15 -22.87 -5.64
CA ASN A 34 6.02 -23.32 -4.25
C ASN A 34 6.25 -22.17 -3.24
N PRO A 35 5.35 -21.21 -3.15
CA PRO A 35 5.54 -19.99 -2.31
C PRO A 35 5.75 -20.30 -0.83
N LYS A 36 5.31 -21.46 -0.33
CA LYS A 36 5.52 -21.91 1.06
C LYS A 36 7.00 -22.04 1.47
N TYR A 37 7.90 -22.09 0.50
CA TYR A 37 9.35 -22.14 0.78
C TYR A 37 9.97 -20.75 0.94
N LEU A 38 9.20 -19.68 0.75
CA LEU A 38 9.66 -18.32 0.99
C LEU A 38 9.08 -17.80 2.29
N SER A 39 9.93 -17.16 3.09
CA SER A 39 9.48 -16.31 4.18
C SER A 39 8.80 -15.05 3.63
N LEU A 40 8.01 -14.37 4.48
CA LEU A 40 7.37 -13.11 4.10
C LEU A 40 8.40 -12.05 3.65
N ASN A 41 9.55 -11.98 4.31
CA ASN A 41 10.63 -11.07 3.94
C ASN A 41 11.21 -11.38 2.55
N GLU A 42 11.41 -12.65 2.22
CA GLU A 42 11.89 -13.07 0.90
C GLU A 42 10.84 -12.77 -0.18
N MET A 43 9.55 -12.96 0.11
CA MET A 43 8.48 -12.55 -0.81
C MET A 43 8.54 -11.05 -1.10
N TYR A 44 8.81 -10.19 -0.08
CA TYR A 44 8.95 -8.76 -0.29
C TYR A 44 10.19 -8.37 -1.09
N GLN A 45 11.30 -9.12 -0.96
CA GLN A 45 12.47 -8.94 -1.82
C GLN A 45 12.14 -9.27 -3.28
N VAL A 46 11.37 -10.34 -3.51
CA VAL A 46 10.86 -10.68 -4.85
C VAL A 46 9.95 -9.57 -5.37
N ALA A 47 9.00 -9.06 -4.56
CA ALA A 47 8.13 -7.96 -4.97
C ALA A 47 8.93 -6.73 -5.41
N ASN A 48 9.95 -6.34 -4.63
CA ASN A 48 10.80 -5.18 -4.93
C ASN A 48 11.63 -5.32 -6.21
N SER A 49 11.80 -6.54 -6.72
CA SER A 49 12.50 -6.81 -7.98
C SER A 49 11.64 -6.55 -9.21
N TYR A 50 10.34 -6.35 -9.05
CA TYR A 50 9.41 -6.02 -10.13
C TYR A 50 9.12 -4.51 -10.15
N PRO A 51 8.74 -3.95 -11.31
CA PRO A 51 8.25 -2.57 -11.38
C PRO A 51 7.02 -2.40 -10.48
N LYS A 52 7.01 -1.35 -9.67
CA LYS A 52 5.89 -1.04 -8.78
C LYS A 52 4.58 -0.92 -9.57
N GLY A 53 3.55 -1.62 -9.10
CA GLY A 53 2.23 -1.64 -9.74
C GLY A 53 2.12 -2.57 -10.95
N SER A 54 3.17 -3.28 -11.34
CA SER A 54 3.07 -4.34 -12.36
C SER A 54 2.23 -5.51 -11.87
N LYS A 55 1.75 -6.35 -12.80
CA LYS A 55 1.00 -7.55 -12.44
C LYS A 55 1.80 -8.51 -11.54
N ASP A 56 3.08 -8.67 -11.82
CA ASP A 56 3.96 -9.51 -11.00
C ASP A 56 4.13 -8.93 -9.59
N PHE A 57 4.33 -7.61 -9.46
CA PHE A 57 4.38 -6.92 -8.17
C PHE A 57 3.11 -7.19 -7.35
N VAL A 58 1.95 -6.95 -7.93
CA VAL A 58 0.64 -7.16 -7.29
C VAL A 58 0.47 -8.62 -6.87
N ASN A 59 0.78 -9.56 -7.76
CA ASN A 59 0.62 -10.99 -7.51
C ASN A 59 1.46 -11.48 -6.30
N VAL A 60 2.64 -10.91 -6.09
CA VAL A 60 3.45 -11.27 -4.91
C VAL A 60 2.73 -10.92 -3.61
N PHE A 61 2.09 -9.74 -3.52
CA PHE A 61 1.35 -9.35 -2.31
C PHE A 61 0.10 -10.21 -2.11
N ASP A 62 -0.58 -10.59 -3.18
CA ASP A 62 -1.71 -11.53 -3.11
C ASP A 62 -1.27 -12.91 -2.58
N ILE A 63 -0.11 -13.38 -3.03
CA ILE A 63 0.46 -14.63 -2.52
C ILE A 63 0.86 -14.46 -1.04
N ALA A 64 1.54 -13.37 -0.70
CA ALA A 64 2.00 -13.12 0.66
C ALA A 64 0.84 -13.12 1.67
N VAL A 65 -0.24 -12.41 1.39
CA VAL A 65 -1.39 -12.35 2.31
C VAL A 65 -2.15 -13.68 2.38
N ARG A 66 -2.15 -14.47 1.30
CA ARG A 66 -2.74 -15.83 1.34
C ARG A 66 -1.89 -16.81 2.16
N MET A 67 -0.57 -16.66 2.12
CA MET A 67 0.36 -17.49 2.90
C MET A 67 0.41 -17.06 4.37
N TYR A 68 0.19 -15.78 4.65
CA TYR A 68 0.26 -15.17 5.99
C TYR A 68 -1.03 -14.37 6.30
N PRO A 69 -2.20 -15.02 6.36
CA PRO A 69 -3.51 -14.34 6.40
C PRO A 69 -3.78 -13.56 7.69
N THR A 70 -3.04 -13.84 8.76
CA THR A 70 -3.18 -13.15 10.05
C THR A 70 -2.04 -12.17 10.33
N ASP A 71 -1.06 -12.09 9.43
CA ASP A 71 0.05 -11.16 9.60
C ASP A 71 -0.42 -9.73 9.27
N GLN A 72 -0.24 -8.82 10.23
CA GLN A 72 -0.72 -7.45 10.13
C GLN A 72 -0.02 -6.65 9.02
N VAL A 73 1.27 -6.93 8.79
CA VAL A 73 2.05 -6.27 7.74
C VAL A 73 1.65 -6.78 6.36
N ALA A 74 1.43 -8.10 6.22
CA ALA A 74 0.94 -8.69 4.98
C ALA A 74 -0.43 -8.11 4.59
N ASN A 75 -1.34 -7.98 5.54
CA ASN A 75 -2.64 -7.37 5.33
C ASN A 75 -2.55 -5.88 5.01
N LEU A 76 -1.69 -5.11 5.69
CA LEU A 76 -1.46 -3.70 5.39
C LEU A 76 -0.96 -3.50 3.95
N ASN A 77 -0.01 -4.32 3.51
CA ASN A 77 0.54 -4.26 2.17
C ASN A 77 -0.47 -4.68 1.10
N ALA A 78 -1.26 -5.73 1.35
CA ALA A 78 -2.34 -6.15 0.46
C ALA A 78 -3.42 -5.05 0.32
N ALA A 79 -3.76 -4.38 1.43
CA ALA A 79 -4.66 -3.23 1.41
C ALA A 79 -4.11 -2.09 0.54
N ALA A 80 -2.82 -1.77 0.68
CA ALA A 80 -2.18 -0.74 -0.13
C ALA A 80 -2.23 -1.07 -1.63
N VAL A 81 -2.00 -2.32 -2.00
CA VAL A 81 -2.12 -2.78 -3.40
C VAL A 81 -3.55 -2.65 -3.90
N ALA A 82 -4.56 -3.11 -3.13
CA ALA A 82 -5.97 -2.99 -3.48
C ALA A 82 -6.38 -1.51 -3.67
N LEU A 83 -5.94 -0.60 -2.78
CA LEU A 83 -6.17 0.84 -2.92
C LEU A 83 -5.54 1.41 -4.20
N SER A 84 -4.34 0.96 -4.57
CA SER A 84 -3.68 1.39 -5.81
C SER A 84 -4.47 0.99 -7.05
N GLN A 85 -5.22 -0.10 -6.97
CA GLN A 85 -6.12 -0.60 -8.00
C GLN A 85 -7.55 -0.04 -7.89
N LYS A 86 -7.82 0.78 -6.87
CA LYS A 86 -9.15 1.34 -6.55
C LYS A 86 -10.19 0.27 -6.17
N ASP A 87 -9.74 -0.88 -5.75
CA ASP A 87 -10.61 -1.93 -5.19
C ASP A 87 -10.85 -1.66 -3.70
N LEU A 88 -11.85 -0.83 -3.42
CA LEU A 88 -12.15 -0.39 -2.06
C LEU A 88 -12.69 -1.52 -1.19
N ASN A 89 -13.42 -2.47 -1.75
CA ASN A 89 -14.00 -3.58 -1.00
C ASN A 89 -12.89 -4.49 -0.46
N THR A 90 -12.01 -4.94 -1.35
CA THR A 90 -10.85 -5.76 -0.97
C THR A 90 -9.91 -5.01 -0.02
N ALA A 91 -9.73 -3.70 -0.24
CA ALA A 91 -8.88 -2.88 0.64
C ALA A 91 -9.41 -2.88 2.09
N VAL A 92 -10.72 -2.70 2.30
CA VAL A 92 -11.32 -2.71 3.65
C VAL A 92 -11.12 -4.05 4.34
N GLU A 93 -11.34 -5.17 3.66
CA GLU A 93 -11.17 -6.51 4.23
C GLU A 93 -9.74 -6.75 4.77
N TYR A 94 -8.73 -6.24 4.07
CA TYR A 94 -7.35 -6.31 4.52
C TYR A 94 -7.03 -5.27 5.60
N MET A 95 -7.56 -4.06 5.50
CA MET A 95 -7.35 -3.01 6.51
C MET A 95 -7.88 -3.44 7.89
N GLU A 96 -8.98 -4.16 7.95
CA GLU A 96 -9.53 -4.68 9.21
C GLU A 96 -8.58 -5.59 9.99
N LYS A 97 -7.65 -6.25 9.28
CA LYS A 97 -6.67 -7.18 9.84
C LYS A 97 -5.28 -6.57 10.04
N ALA A 98 -5.08 -5.33 9.60
CA ALA A 98 -3.82 -4.61 9.75
C ALA A 98 -3.69 -3.95 11.13
N ASP A 99 -2.48 -3.49 11.48
CA ASP A 99 -2.26 -2.70 12.69
C ASP A 99 -2.75 -1.25 12.48
N HIS A 100 -3.84 -0.90 13.15
CA HIS A 100 -4.49 0.41 13.04
C HIS A 100 -3.68 1.55 13.71
N THR A 101 -2.63 1.25 14.44
CA THR A 101 -1.84 2.28 15.16
C THR A 101 -0.70 2.85 14.33
N THR A 102 -0.40 2.27 13.19
CA THR A 102 0.73 2.66 12.35
C THR A 102 0.44 3.89 11.48
N ALA A 103 1.48 4.66 11.21
CA ALA A 103 1.37 5.81 10.29
C ALA A 103 1.01 5.38 8.86
N GLU A 104 1.47 4.22 8.44
CA GLU A 104 1.17 3.60 7.16
C GLU A 104 -0.32 3.26 7.04
N PHE A 105 -0.91 2.69 8.10
CA PHE A 105 -2.35 2.42 8.14
C PHE A 105 -3.16 3.71 8.05
N MET A 106 -2.77 4.75 8.80
CA MET A 106 -3.44 6.06 8.76
C MET A 106 -3.34 6.69 7.37
N ASN A 107 -2.18 6.59 6.69
CA ASN A 107 -2.05 7.05 5.32
C ASN A 107 -2.97 6.26 4.36
N ASN A 108 -3.01 4.94 4.47
CA ASN A 108 -3.88 4.12 3.63
C ASN A 108 -5.37 4.42 3.90
N THR A 109 -5.75 4.71 5.16
CA THR A 109 -7.09 5.20 5.51
C THR A 109 -7.40 6.53 4.82
N GLY A 110 -6.43 7.43 4.75
CA GLY A 110 -6.56 8.68 3.99
C GLY A 110 -6.81 8.44 2.50
N VAL A 111 -6.07 7.53 1.88
CA VAL A 111 -6.25 7.15 0.47
C VAL A 111 -7.63 6.52 0.25
N TYR A 112 -8.05 5.60 1.13
CA TYR A 112 -9.38 5.00 1.08
C TYR A 112 -10.50 6.05 1.11
N ASN A 113 -10.47 6.94 2.10
CA ASN A 113 -11.47 7.99 2.25
C ASN A 113 -11.51 8.93 1.03
N PHE A 114 -10.34 9.27 0.49
CA PHE A 114 -10.26 10.08 -0.72
C PHE A 114 -10.90 9.40 -1.92
N LEU A 115 -10.59 8.12 -2.15
CA LEU A 115 -11.17 7.34 -3.24
C LEU A 115 -12.69 7.15 -3.07
N ASN A 116 -13.15 7.10 -1.82
CA ASN A 116 -14.58 7.02 -1.48
C ASN A 116 -15.30 8.38 -1.52
N GLY A 117 -14.58 9.48 -1.80
CA GLY A 117 -15.14 10.83 -1.92
C GLY A 117 -15.24 11.60 -0.61
N ASP A 118 -14.81 11.05 0.51
CA ASP A 118 -14.81 11.73 1.81
C ASP A 118 -13.51 12.51 2.03
N ILE A 119 -13.50 13.72 1.48
CA ILE A 119 -12.33 14.59 1.49
C ILE A 119 -11.92 15.02 2.92
N GLN A 120 -12.90 15.25 3.80
CA GLN A 120 -12.61 15.69 5.16
C GLN A 120 -11.92 14.59 5.97
N ARG A 121 -12.43 13.36 5.90
CA ARG A 121 -11.79 12.22 6.56
C ARG A 121 -10.44 11.90 5.94
N ALA A 122 -10.30 12.04 4.63
CA ALA A 122 -9.01 11.87 3.96
C ALA A 122 -7.95 12.85 4.51
N MET A 123 -8.29 14.14 4.59
CA MET A 123 -7.40 15.16 5.17
C MET A 123 -6.98 14.82 6.60
N ALA A 124 -7.94 14.51 7.46
CA ALA A 124 -7.68 14.20 8.86
C ALA A 124 -6.74 12.98 9.01
N ALA A 125 -6.96 11.95 8.22
CA ALA A 125 -6.11 10.75 8.23
C ALA A 125 -4.68 11.05 7.73
N PHE A 126 -4.53 11.81 6.64
CA PHE A 126 -3.20 12.22 6.16
C PHE A 126 -2.47 13.13 7.15
N GLU A 127 -3.18 14.04 7.83
CA GLU A 127 -2.59 14.89 8.88
C GLU A 127 -2.05 14.06 10.05
N GLN A 128 -2.79 13.05 10.50
CA GLN A 128 -2.35 12.16 11.57
C GLN A 128 -1.12 11.36 11.13
N ALA A 129 -1.14 10.76 9.95
CA ALA A 129 0.00 10.02 9.43
C ALA A 129 1.23 10.90 9.23
N ALA A 130 1.05 12.13 8.72
CA ALA A 130 2.13 13.09 8.53
C ALA A 130 2.77 13.53 9.85
N LYS A 131 1.98 13.72 10.91
CA LYS A 131 2.49 14.02 12.27
C LYS A 131 3.36 12.89 12.83
N LEU A 132 3.09 11.65 12.44
CA LEU A 132 3.90 10.48 12.78
C LEU A 132 5.11 10.30 11.84
N GLY A 133 5.39 11.26 10.97
CA GLY A 133 6.55 11.25 10.09
C GLY A 133 6.36 10.49 8.77
N ASN A 134 5.13 10.12 8.40
CA ASN A 134 4.89 9.42 7.15
C ASN A 134 5.03 10.34 5.93
N GLU A 135 6.08 10.15 5.12
CA GLU A 135 6.40 11.00 3.97
C GLU A 135 5.35 10.90 2.85
N ALA A 136 4.77 9.71 2.64
CA ALA A 136 3.71 9.54 1.65
C ALA A 136 2.47 10.34 2.03
N ALA A 137 2.10 10.36 3.31
CA ALA A 137 1.00 11.15 3.83
C ALA A 137 1.26 12.65 3.69
N GLN A 138 2.48 13.11 3.95
CA GLN A 138 2.86 14.51 3.74
C GLN A 138 2.69 14.93 2.28
N THR A 139 3.06 14.05 1.36
CA THR A 139 2.89 14.27 -0.08
C THR A 139 1.42 14.29 -0.47
N ASN A 140 0.63 13.31 0.00
CA ASN A 140 -0.79 13.20 -0.26
C ASN A 140 -1.56 14.42 0.28
N LEU A 141 -1.21 14.88 1.48
CA LEU A 141 -1.83 16.07 2.09
C LEU A 141 -1.58 17.33 1.26
N LYS A 142 -0.34 17.56 0.82
CA LYS A 142 -0.01 18.68 -0.06
C LYS A 142 -0.80 18.64 -1.37
N GLN A 143 -0.90 17.48 -1.99
CA GLN A 143 -1.64 17.29 -3.22
C GLN A 143 -3.14 17.57 -3.03
N LEU A 144 -3.72 17.07 -1.93
CA LEU A 144 -5.12 17.30 -1.61
C LEU A 144 -5.42 18.80 -1.40
N GLN A 145 -4.56 19.51 -0.66
CA GLN A 145 -4.66 20.94 -0.45
C GLN A 145 -4.59 21.73 -1.77
N GLN A 146 -3.70 21.33 -2.70
CA GLN A 146 -3.61 21.95 -4.01
C GLN A 146 -4.90 21.78 -4.83
N ILE A 147 -5.50 20.60 -4.80
CA ILE A 147 -6.79 20.33 -5.50
C ILE A 147 -7.90 21.23 -4.94
N LEU A 148 -7.99 21.35 -3.62
CA LEU A 148 -9.02 22.15 -2.98
C LEU A 148 -8.85 23.65 -3.31
N ASN A 149 -7.62 24.14 -3.31
CA ASN A 149 -7.32 25.55 -3.66
C ASN A 149 -7.64 25.89 -5.12
N VAL A 150 -7.51 24.93 -6.04
CA VAL A 150 -7.87 25.12 -7.47
C VAL A 150 -9.40 25.16 -7.65
N LYS A 151 -10.15 24.39 -6.87
CA LYS A 151 -11.62 24.36 -6.97
C LYS A 151 -12.31 25.59 -6.37
N MET A 152 -11.59 26.39 -5.56
CA MET A 152 -12.13 27.60 -4.92
C MET A 152 -11.85 28.88 -5.69
N LYS A 153 -11.14 28.82 -6.81
CA LYS A 153 -10.90 29.93 -7.77
C LYS A 153 -11.80 29.80 -8.98
#